data_1d6af87a2ed9d78adb0bbfbc70f01dc0
#
_entry.id   1d6af87a2ed9d78adb0bbfbc70f01dc0
#
_cell.length_a   1.000
_cell.length_b   1.000
_cell.length_c   1.000
_cell.angle_alpha   90.00
_cell.angle_beta   90.00
_cell.angle_gamma   90.00
#
_symmetry.space_group_name_H-M   'P 1'
#
loop_
_entity.id
_entity.type
_entity.pdbx_description
1 polymer ?
#
loop_
_entity_poly.entity_id
_entity_poly.type
_entity_poly.pdbx_seq_one_letter_code
_entity_poly.pdbx_strand_id
1 'polypeptide(L)'
;MKYKILDVESQLFKHNIIQLDEGTTAKDYARCEEKMIAENSPYYVQVQLDANDLKGIHAYESLGFRFIEFRIFRHQQLVDQAVSSRYFFPFGCELLGDDNATRKAIFEITAHHGSHDRFTRDPLISNELAKKRLELYITKSLESYPRQFVYGLINQQSGELIGIRNGIFSDPGIVKYFYTFMKKGYNDPKYTAMLETCVQEALAKRKITRVEAISSGSNVQEMNDSSLLQGFVVDRTTVLMRKIF
;
A
#
# COMPACT_ATOMS: atom_id res chain seq x y z
N MET A 1 -23.26 14.15 1.64
CA MET A 1 -21.90 13.69 1.29
C MET A 1 -21.48 12.62 2.30
N LYS A 2 -20.88 11.54 1.82
CA LYS A 2 -20.32 10.49 2.70
C LYS A 2 -18.80 10.59 2.70
N TYR A 3 -18.19 10.31 3.83
CA TYR A 3 -16.74 10.29 4.02
C TYR A 3 -16.37 9.38 5.19
N LYS A 4 -15.10 9.02 5.27
CA LYS A 4 -14.53 8.30 6.42
C LYS A 4 -13.33 9.06 6.98
N ILE A 5 -13.15 8.99 8.29
CA ILE A 5 -11.94 9.42 8.97
C ILE A 5 -10.92 8.28 8.86
N LEU A 6 -9.70 8.60 8.50
CA LEU A 6 -8.61 7.63 8.43
C LEU A 6 -7.92 7.57 9.79
N ASP A 7 -8.34 6.62 10.64
CA ASP A 7 -7.93 6.57 12.05
C ASP A 7 -6.42 6.54 12.27
N VAL A 8 -5.69 5.73 11.47
CA VAL A 8 -4.24 5.59 11.60
C VAL A 8 -3.54 6.90 11.31
N GLU A 9 -3.89 7.52 10.20
CA GLU A 9 -3.36 8.81 9.79
C GLU A 9 -3.76 9.90 10.79
N SER A 10 -5.02 9.93 11.21
CA SER A 10 -5.52 10.95 12.13
C SER A 10 -4.82 10.91 13.49
N GLN A 11 -4.56 9.72 14.02
CA GLN A 11 -3.76 9.55 15.24
C GLN A 11 -2.34 10.08 15.07
N LEU A 12 -1.72 9.77 13.95
CA LEU A 12 -0.34 10.16 13.66
C LEU A 12 -0.19 11.66 13.45
N PHE A 13 -1.11 12.25 12.70
CA PHE A 13 -1.09 13.69 12.39
C PHE A 13 -1.66 14.55 13.52
N LYS A 14 -2.32 13.93 14.52
CA LYS A 14 -3.07 14.60 15.61
C LYS A 14 -4.19 15.52 15.11
N HIS A 15 -4.68 15.24 13.92
CA HIS A 15 -5.76 15.96 13.24
C HIS A 15 -6.53 14.98 12.38
N ASN A 16 -7.80 15.27 12.12
CA ASN A 16 -8.60 14.41 11.27
C ASN A 16 -8.11 14.42 9.82
N ILE A 17 -7.85 13.24 9.31
CA ILE A 17 -7.55 12.98 7.90
C ILE A 17 -8.80 12.34 7.29
N ILE A 18 -9.40 13.03 6.33
CA ILE A 18 -10.68 12.62 5.75
C ILE A 18 -10.47 12.06 4.34
N GLN A 19 -11.09 10.92 4.09
CA GLN A 19 -11.24 10.34 2.75
C GLN A 19 -12.70 10.50 2.31
N LEU A 20 -12.94 11.24 1.24
CA LEU A 20 -14.25 11.30 0.61
C LEU A 20 -14.57 9.96 -0.05
N ASP A 21 -15.84 9.53 0.02
CA ASP A 21 -16.29 8.31 -0.64
C ASP A 21 -16.17 8.43 -2.16
N GLU A 22 -15.91 7.30 -2.82
CA GLU A 22 -15.97 7.21 -4.29
C GLU A 22 -17.34 7.66 -4.79
N GLY A 23 -17.36 8.49 -5.85
CA GLY A 23 -18.59 9.06 -6.39
C GLY A 23 -19.04 10.38 -5.73
N THR A 24 -18.37 10.88 -4.68
CA THR A 24 -18.61 12.24 -4.20
C THR A 24 -18.24 13.23 -5.29
N THR A 25 -19.20 14.08 -5.69
CA THR A 25 -18.94 15.11 -6.70
C THR A 25 -18.37 16.38 -6.07
N ALA A 26 -17.63 17.17 -6.85
CA ALA A 26 -17.12 18.47 -6.40
C ALA A 26 -18.26 19.41 -5.92
N LYS A 27 -19.44 19.32 -6.55
CA LYS A 27 -20.63 20.06 -6.15
C LYS A 27 -21.16 19.62 -4.79
N ASP A 28 -21.18 18.31 -4.51
CA ASP A 28 -21.63 17.80 -3.21
C ASP A 28 -20.63 18.17 -2.11
N TYR A 29 -19.34 18.11 -2.42
CA TYR A 29 -18.28 18.56 -1.51
C TYR A 29 -18.45 20.04 -1.18
N ALA A 30 -18.54 20.92 -2.17
CA ALA A 30 -18.69 22.38 -1.98
C ALA A 30 -19.90 22.75 -1.10
N ARG A 31 -21.02 22.02 -1.23
CA ARG A 31 -22.21 22.24 -0.38
C ARG A 31 -22.02 21.84 1.08
N CYS A 32 -21.10 20.93 1.36
CA CYS A 32 -20.93 20.32 2.67
C CYS A 32 -19.60 20.72 3.34
N GLU A 33 -18.73 21.44 2.64
CA GLU A 33 -17.36 21.72 3.09
C GLU A 33 -17.36 22.45 4.44
N GLU A 34 -18.09 23.56 4.57
CA GLU A 34 -18.14 24.33 5.82
C GLU A 34 -18.61 23.49 6.99
N LYS A 35 -19.68 22.70 6.80
CA LYS A 35 -20.20 21.80 7.82
C LYS A 35 -19.17 20.72 8.20
N MET A 36 -18.51 20.11 7.22
CA MET A 36 -17.48 19.11 7.45
C MET A 36 -16.30 19.68 8.25
N ILE A 37 -15.88 20.90 7.91
CA ILE A 37 -14.81 21.62 8.63
C ILE A 37 -15.22 21.88 10.08
N ALA A 38 -16.43 22.41 10.29
CA ALA A 38 -16.95 22.72 11.63
C ALA A 38 -17.07 21.48 12.51
N GLU A 39 -17.51 20.35 11.96
CA GLU A 39 -17.71 19.09 12.69
C GLU A 39 -16.42 18.32 12.96
N ASN A 40 -15.43 18.39 12.09
CA ASN A 40 -14.27 17.48 12.12
C ASN A 40 -12.91 18.19 12.28
N SER A 41 -12.84 19.51 12.07
CA SER A 41 -11.56 20.26 12.06
C SER A 41 -10.46 19.52 11.30
N PRO A 42 -10.68 19.18 10.01
CA PRO A 42 -9.75 18.36 9.26
C PRO A 42 -8.46 19.13 8.96
N TYR A 43 -7.34 18.42 9.01
CA TYR A 43 -6.08 18.94 8.48
C TYR A 43 -5.93 18.62 6.99
N TYR A 44 -6.47 17.47 6.57
CA TYR A 44 -6.23 16.90 5.25
C TYR A 44 -7.49 16.19 4.76
N VAL A 45 -7.98 16.60 3.61
CA VAL A 45 -9.10 15.95 2.92
C VAL A 45 -8.61 15.41 1.59
N GLN A 46 -8.87 14.14 1.31
CA GLN A 46 -8.50 13.53 0.03
C GLN A 46 -9.71 12.96 -0.70
N VAL A 47 -9.63 12.98 -2.03
CA VAL A 47 -10.61 12.39 -2.93
C VAL A 47 -9.89 11.54 -3.98
N GLN A 48 -10.53 10.44 -4.38
CA GLN A 48 -10.07 9.58 -5.44
C GLN A 48 -11.08 9.62 -6.60
N LEU A 49 -10.60 9.97 -7.78
CA LEU A 49 -11.39 10.15 -9.00
C LEU A 49 -10.90 9.20 -10.08
N ASP A 50 -11.78 8.78 -11.00
CA ASP A 50 -11.34 8.09 -12.21
C ASP A 50 -10.37 8.99 -13.00
N ALA A 51 -9.29 8.42 -13.52
CA ALA A 51 -8.27 9.19 -14.25
C ALA A 51 -8.80 9.79 -15.56
N ASN A 52 -9.92 9.25 -16.08
CA ASN A 52 -10.59 9.77 -17.28
C ASN A 52 -11.64 10.85 -16.97
N ASP A 53 -11.98 11.07 -15.68
CA ASP A 53 -12.93 12.13 -15.29
C ASP A 53 -12.24 13.50 -15.19
N LEU A 54 -11.76 14.01 -16.33
CA LEU A 54 -11.09 15.31 -16.39
C LEU A 54 -12.00 16.45 -15.87
N LYS A 55 -13.31 16.36 -16.12
CA LYS A 55 -14.27 17.37 -15.65
C LYS A 55 -14.35 17.38 -14.12
N GLY A 56 -14.41 16.22 -13.49
CA GLY A 56 -14.39 16.10 -12.03
C GLY A 56 -13.07 16.57 -11.45
N ILE A 57 -11.94 16.19 -12.06
CA ILE A 57 -10.59 16.61 -11.63
C ILE A 57 -10.49 18.14 -11.62
N HIS A 58 -10.83 18.83 -12.73
CA HIS A 58 -10.79 20.29 -12.80
C HIS A 58 -11.77 20.98 -11.84
N ALA A 59 -12.94 20.36 -11.61
CA ALA A 59 -13.89 20.88 -10.63
C ALA A 59 -13.31 20.83 -9.20
N TYR A 60 -12.62 19.77 -8.82
CA TYR A 60 -11.93 19.68 -7.53
C TYR A 60 -10.71 20.60 -7.44
N GLU A 61 -9.94 20.77 -8.52
CA GLU A 61 -8.85 21.76 -8.57
C GLU A 61 -9.36 23.18 -8.28
N SER A 62 -10.52 23.53 -8.85
CA SER A 62 -11.18 24.84 -8.61
C SER A 62 -11.60 25.03 -7.15
N LEU A 63 -11.81 23.96 -6.39
CA LEU A 63 -12.08 23.95 -4.94
C LEU A 63 -10.81 23.92 -4.07
N GLY A 64 -9.63 24.02 -4.69
CA GLY A 64 -8.34 24.06 -4.01
C GLY A 64 -7.70 22.69 -3.76
N PHE A 65 -8.27 21.62 -4.30
CA PHE A 65 -7.59 20.33 -4.29
C PHE A 65 -6.38 20.34 -5.22
N ARG A 66 -5.36 19.57 -4.87
CA ARG A 66 -4.13 19.43 -5.66
C ARG A 66 -3.86 17.95 -5.92
N PHE A 67 -3.38 17.66 -7.10
CA PHE A 67 -2.92 16.33 -7.50
C PHE A 67 -1.78 15.84 -6.59
N ILE A 68 -1.81 14.56 -6.22
CA ILE A 68 -0.75 13.88 -5.48
C ILE A 68 -0.15 12.75 -6.29
N GLU A 69 -0.98 11.81 -6.73
CA GLU A 69 -0.50 10.63 -7.46
C GLU A 69 -1.57 10.01 -8.35
N PHE A 70 -1.13 9.27 -9.34
CA PHE A 70 -1.94 8.23 -9.97
C PHE A 70 -1.89 6.96 -9.11
N ARG A 71 -3.04 6.35 -8.90
CA ARG A 71 -3.17 5.04 -8.23
C ARG A 71 -3.63 4.02 -9.26
N ILE A 72 -2.83 2.99 -9.44
CA ILE A 72 -3.07 1.94 -10.41
C ILE A 72 -3.55 0.70 -9.67
N PHE A 73 -4.82 0.35 -9.86
CA PHE A 73 -5.45 -0.85 -9.31
C PHE A 73 -5.16 -2.00 -10.24
N ARG A 74 -4.70 -3.09 -9.69
CA ARG A 74 -4.30 -4.27 -10.44
C ARG A 74 -4.58 -5.54 -9.68
N HIS A 75 -4.72 -6.62 -10.40
CA HIS A 75 -4.90 -7.94 -9.81
C HIS A 75 -4.07 -9.00 -10.54
N GLN A 76 -3.93 -10.13 -9.87
CA GLN A 76 -3.36 -11.35 -10.42
C GLN A 76 -4.23 -12.53 -9.99
N GLN A 77 -4.52 -13.45 -10.92
CA GLN A 77 -5.08 -14.74 -10.59
C GLN A 77 -3.95 -15.68 -10.17
N LEU A 78 -4.10 -16.27 -8.98
CA LEU A 78 -3.19 -17.32 -8.54
C LEU A 78 -3.61 -18.63 -9.18
N VAL A 79 -2.88 -19.03 -10.21
CA VAL A 79 -2.98 -20.34 -10.83
C VAL A 79 -1.87 -21.23 -10.30
N ASP A 80 -1.97 -22.53 -10.46
CA ASP A 80 -0.89 -23.46 -10.10
C ASP A 80 0.44 -23.01 -10.73
N GLN A 81 1.39 -22.64 -9.86
CA GLN A 81 2.64 -22.07 -10.31
C GLN A 81 3.60 -23.15 -10.80
N ALA A 82 4.18 -22.93 -11.98
CA ALA A 82 5.19 -23.80 -12.56
C ALA A 82 6.53 -23.73 -11.80
N VAL A 83 6.81 -22.63 -11.09
CA VAL A 83 8.06 -22.40 -10.35
C VAL A 83 7.80 -22.56 -8.86
N SER A 84 8.59 -23.44 -8.20
CA SER A 84 8.51 -23.64 -6.77
C SER A 84 9.61 -22.89 -6.04
N SER A 85 9.27 -22.28 -4.90
CA SER A 85 10.19 -21.56 -4.01
C SER A 85 11.36 -22.42 -3.50
N ARG A 86 11.23 -23.77 -3.51
CA ARG A 86 12.30 -24.69 -3.16
C ARG A 86 13.59 -24.54 -3.97
N TYR A 87 13.50 -23.92 -5.15
CA TYR A 87 14.66 -23.64 -6.01
C TYR A 87 15.41 -22.37 -5.64
N PHE A 88 14.94 -21.62 -4.66
CA PHE A 88 15.52 -20.33 -4.28
C PHE A 88 16.58 -20.43 -3.17
N PHE A 89 16.98 -21.65 -2.79
CA PHE A 89 18.04 -21.82 -1.78
C PHE A 89 19.23 -20.88 -2.07
N PRO A 90 19.77 -20.14 -1.06
CA PRO A 90 19.49 -20.28 0.38
C PRO A 90 18.32 -19.43 0.91
N PHE A 91 17.43 -18.92 0.07
CA PHE A 91 16.33 -18.08 0.48
C PHE A 91 15.04 -18.87 0.72
N GLY A 92 14.34 -18.53 1.77
CA GLY A 92 13.03 -19.08 2.13
C GLY A 92 12.06 -18.00 2.59
N CYS A 93 10.77 -18.32 2.61
CA CYS A 93 9.73 -17.39 3.02
C CYS A 93 9.06 -17.87 4.29
N GLU A 94 8.90 -16.96 5.27
CA GLU A 94 8.26 -17.25 6.55
C GLU A 94 7.20 -16.23 6.87
N LEU A 95 6.12 -16.67 7.53
CA LEU A 95 5.16 -15.78 8.17
C LEU A 95 5.80 -15.19 9.41
N LEU A 96 5.94 -13.87 9.46
CA LEU A 96 6.60 -13.18 10.56
C LEU A 96 5.64 -13.01 11.73
N GLY A 97 6.16 -13.28 12.93
CA GLY A 97 5.46 -13.03 14.19
C GLY A 97 5.64 -11.59 14.68
N ASP A 98 4.83 -11.22 15.66
CA ASP A 98 4.90 -9.91 16.30
C ASP A 98 5.80 -9.96 17.55
N ASP A 99 7.10 -9.88 17.33
CA ASP A 99 8.12 -9.80 18.37
C ASP A 99 9.10 -8.63 18.11
N ASN A 100 9.86 -8.28 19.14
CA ASN A 100 10.77 -7.12 19.08
C ASN A 100 11.91 -7.27 18.06
N ALA A 101 12.42 -8.47 17.88
CA ALA A 101 13.49 -8.73 16.91
C ALA A 101 12.99 -8.58 15.47
N THR A 102 11.82 -9.15 15.19
CA THR A 102 11.12 -9.03 13.92
C THR A 102 10.80 -7.56 13.61
N ARG A 103 10.19 -6.82 14.56
CA ARG A 103 9.90 -5.39 14.39
C ARG A 103 11.17 -4.59 14.06
N LYS A 104 12.27 -4.82 14.79
CA LYS A 104 13.54 -4.14 14.55
C LYS A 104 14.07 -4.42 13.15
N ALA A 105 14.12 -5.68 12.73
CA ALA A 105 14.59 -6.07 11.40
C ALA A 105 13.75 -5.44 10.27
N ILE A 106 12.42 -5.39 10.45
CA ILE A 106 11.51 -4.74 9.49
C ILE A 106 11.80 -3.23 9.42
N PHE A 107 11.96 -2.55 10.55
CA PHE A 107 12.23 -1.10 10.57
C PHE A 107 13.58 -0.76 9.94
N GLU A 108 14.59 -1.60 10.10
CA GLU A 108 15.87 -1.46 9.39
C GLU A 108 15.70 -1.54 7.87
N ILE A 109 14.83 -2.45 7.39
CA ILE A 109 14.52 -2.55 5.95
C ILE A 109 13.78 -1.28 5.49
N THR A 110 12.74 -0.86 6.18
CA THR A 110 11.90 0.27 5.76
C THR A 110 12.59 1.62 5.89
N ALA A 111 13.56 1.77 6.78
CA ALA A 111 14.27 3.03 7.00
C ALA A 111 14.98 3.57 5.75
N HIS A 112 15.37 2.70 4.82
CA HIS A 112 16.10 3.04 3.60
C HIS A 112 15.24 3.15 2.35
N HIS A 113 13.94 2.90 2.46
CA HIS A 113 13.04 2.99 1.31
C HIS A 113 12.41 4.38 1.21
N GLY A 114 12.67 5.07 0.10
CA GLY A 114 11.82 6.13 -0.37
C GLY A 114 10.50 5.49 -0.78
N SER A 115 9.47 5.58 0.06
CA SER A 115 8.15 5.10 -0.28
C SER A 115 7.59 5.92 -1.44
N HIS A 116 6.97 5.25 -2.40
CA HIS A 116 6.25 5.90 -3.49
C HIS A 116 4.80 6.23 -3.11
N ASP A 117 4.45 6.13 -1.83
CA ASP A 117 3.10 6.41 -1.39
C ASP A 117 2.80 7.93 -1.33
N ARG A 118 1.51 8.25 -1.29
CA ARG A 118 1.01 9.63 -1.33
C ARG A 118 1.56 10.56 -0.24
N PHE A 119 1.82 10.03 0.96
CA PHE A 119 2.30 10.85 2.07
C PHE A 119 3.79 11.16 1.96
N THR A 120 4.57 10.23 1.44
CA THR A 120 6.00 10.46 1.17
C THR A 120 6.20 11.44 0.01
N ARG A 121 5.28 11.44 -0.94
CA ARG A 121 5.35 12.29 -2.13
C ARG A 121 4.73 13.68 -1.95
N ASP A 122 3.88 13.85 -0.95
CA ASP A 122 3.28 15.15 -0.69
C ASP A 122 4.32 16.11 -0.08
N PRO A 123 4.71 17.19 -0.77
CA PRO A 123 5.75 18.10 -0.30
C PRO A 123 5.37 18.86 0.98
N LEU A 124 4.08 18.80 1.38
CA LEU A 124 3.59 19.43 2.61
C LEU A 124 3.59 18.48 3.81
N ILE A 125 4.02 17.23 3.61
CA ILE A 125 4.14 16.23 4.67
C ILE A 125 5.61 15.92 4.91
N SER A 126 6.06 15.97 6.16
CA SER A 126 7.44 15.66 6.47
C SER A 126 7.78 14.18 6.23
N ASN A 127 8.98 13.92 5.74
CA ASN A 127 9.47 12.55 5.54
C ASN A 127 9.47 11.73 6.83
N GLU A 128 9.69 12.36 7.97
CA GLU A 128 9.65 11.69 9.28
C GLU A 128 8.23 11.17 9.59
N LEU A 129 7.22 12.00 9.34
CA LEU A 129 5.83 11.65 9.56
C LEU A 129 5.37 10.53 8.61
N ALA A 130 5.80 10.60 7.35
CA ALA A 130 5.53 9.55 6.35
C ALA A 130 6.17 8.20 6.75
N LYS A 131 7.41 8.21 7.27
CA LYS A 131 8.08 7.01 7.81
C LYS A 131 7.34 6.43 9.01
N LYS A 132 7.00 7.25 10.01
CA LYS A 132 6.23 6.80 11.19
C LYS A 132 4.89 6.17 10.80
N ARG A 133 4.24 6.73 9.77
CA ARG A 133 3.02 6.13 9.23
C ARG A 133 3.26 4.72 8.69
N LEU A 134 4.31 4.54 7.91
CA LEU A 134 4.67 3.25 7.35
C LEU A 134 4.95 2.21 8.44
N GLU A 135 5.78 2.57 9.42
CA GLU A 135 6.09 1.73 10.59
C GLU A 135 4.82 1.32 11.34
N LEU A 136 3.90 2.27 11.55
CA LEU A 136 2.63 2.01 12.22
C LEU A 136 1.74 1.03 11.42
N TYR A 137 1.69 1.16 10.09
CA TYR A 137 0.93 0.22 9.24
C TYR A 137 1.49 -1.19 9.28
N ILE A 138 2.82 -1.34 9.25
CA ILE A 138 3.45 -2.65 9.33
C ILE A 138 3.26 -3.27 10.72
N THR A 139 3.42 -2.49 11.78
CA THR A 139 3.15 -2.92 13.15
C THR A 139 1.72 -3.43 13.29
N LYS A 140 0.74 -2.66 12.81
CA LYS A 140 -0.66 -3.10 12.80
C LYS A 140 -0.90 -4.37 11.98
N SER A 141 -0.16 -4.57 10.90
CA SER A 141 -0.26 -5.81 10.13
C SER A 141 0.26 -7.03 10.91
N LEU A 142 1.33 -6.88 11.69
CA LEU A 142 1.82 -7.92 12.59
C LEU A 142 0.82 -8.24 13.70
N GLU A 143 0.31 -7.21 14.39
CA GLU A 143 -0.66 -7.32 15.49
C GLU A 143 -2.01 -7.91 15.06
N SER A 144 -2.39 -7.74 13.80
CA SER A 144 -3.71 -8.09 13.28
C SER A 144 -3.80 -9.50 12.68
N TYR A 145 -2.78 -10.35 12.86
CA TYR A 145 -2.89 -11.75 12.41
C TYR A 145 -4.03 -12.48 13.15
N PRO A 146 -4.86 -13.32 12.49
CA PRO A 146 -4.74 -13.81 11.12
C PRO A 146 -5.43 -12.95 10.04
N ARG A 147 -6.00 -11.80 10.38
CA ARG A 147 -6.68 -10.93 9.41
C ARG A 147 -5.70 -10.26 8.44
N GLN A 148 -4.55 -9.88 8.93
CA GLN A 148 -3.44 -9.36 8.13
C GLN A 148 -2.22 -10.27 8.30
N PHE A 149 -1.25 -10.13 7.42
CA PHE A 149 -0.02 -10.91 7.44
C PHE A 149 1.17 -10.08 7.03
N VAL A 150 2.34 -10.49 7.50
CA VAL A 150 3.64 -10.04 7.00
C VAL A 150 4.47 -11.28 6.71
N TYR A 151 4.80 -11.52 5.45
CA TYR A 151 5.76 -12.55 5.05
C TYR A 151 7.14 -11.95 4.87
N GLY A 152 8.16 -12.65 5.31
CA GLY A 152 9.57 -12.30 5.16
C GLY A 152 10.30 -13.22 4.22
N LEU A 153 11.15 -12.68 3.34
CA LEU A 153 12.16 -13.45 2.63
C LEU A 153 13.41 -13.48 3.49
N ILE A 154 13.84 -14.69 3.88
CA ILE A 154 14.93 -14.90 4.82
C ILE A 154 16.06 -15.68 4.12
N ASN A 155 17.29 -15.23 4.30
CA ASN A 155 18.45 -16.05 3.96
C ASN A 155 18.61 -17.10 5.05
N GLN A 156 18.30 -18.34 4.75
CA GLN A 156 18.27 -19.46 5.69
C GLN A 156 19.66 -19.84 6.24
N GLN A 157 20.74 -19.45 5.56
CA GLN A 157 22.10 -19.70 6.05
C GLN A 157 22.51 -18.71 7.13
N SER A 158 22.12 -17.45 6.99
CA SER A 158 22.49 -16.39 7.95
C SER A 158 21.36 -16.05 8.92
N GLY A 159 20.12 -16.46 8.68
CA GLY A 159 18.94 -16.01 9.42
C GLY A 159 18.52 -14.57 9.11
N GLU A 160 19.13 -13.94 8.11
CA GLU A 160 18.91 -12.54 7.80
C GLU A 160 17.58 -12.33 7.06
N LEU A 161 16.75 -11.41 7.57
CA LEU A 161 15.57 -10.93 6.87
C LEU A 161 15.99 -9.95 5.76
N ILE A 162 15.69 -10.27 4.51
CA ILE A 162 16.12 -9.48 3.35
C ILE A 162 15.00 -8.78 2.62
N GLY A 163 13.74 -9.12 2.90
CA GLY A 163 12.59 -8.46 2.32
C GLY A 163 11.29 -8.84 3.01
N ILE A 164 10.29 -8.01 2.85
CA ILE A 164 8.95 -8.25 3.41
C ILE A 164 7.84 -7.95 2.40
N ARG A 165 6.74 -8.69 2.54
CA ARG A 165 5.45 -8.43 1.89
C ARG A 165 4.35 -8.46 2.92
N ASN A 166 3.53 -7.42 3.01
CA ASN A 166 2.36 -7.43 3.86
C ASN A 166 1.05 -7.29 3.08
N GLY A 167 -0.04 -7.74 3.69
CA GLY A 167 -1.35 -7.69 3.09
C GLY A 167 -2.47 -8.06 4.05
N ILE A 168 -3.70 -8.05 3.53
CA ILE A 168 -4.92 -8.36 4.27
C ILE A 168 -5.76 -9.39 3.52
N PHE A 169 -6.34 -10.34 4.24
CA PHE A 169 -7.41 -11.20 3.74
C PHE A 169 -8.70 -10.39 3.69
N SER A 170 -9.17 -9.99 2.50
CA SER A 170 -10.31 -9.07 2.34
C SER A 170 -11.64 -9.80 2.20
N ASP A 171 -11.70 -10.78 1.33
CA ASP A 171 -12.87 -11.58 1.02
C ASP A 171 -12.47 -13.05 0.87
N PRO A 172 -13.39 -14.00 0.88
CA PRO A 172 -13.06 -15.40 0.63
C PRO A 172 -12.29 -15.57 -0.69
N GLY A 173 -11.08 -16.12 -0.60
CA GLY A 173 -10.21 -16.34 -1.77
C GLY A 173 -9.46 -15.10 -2.28
N ILE A 174 -9.60 -13.92 -1.66
CA ILE A 174 -8.97 -12.67 -2.11
C ILE A 174 -8.05 -12.08 -1.03
N VAL A 175 -6.87 -11.68 -1.47
CA VAL A 175 -5.89 -10.95 -0.67
C VAL A 175 -5.61 -9.59 -1.30
N LYS A 176 -5.48 -8.54 -0.47
CA LYS A 176 -4.98 -7.23 -0.89
C LYS A 176 -3.58 -7.01 -0.34
N TYR A 177 -2.63 -6.79 -1.24
CA TYR A 177 -1.27 -6.41 -0.87
C TYR A 177 -1.17 -4.93 -0.55
N PHE A 178 -0.31 -4.58 0.40
CA PHE A 178 -0.04 -3.21 0.78
C PHE A 178 1.35 -2.75 0.35
N TYR A 179 2.39 -3.35 0.92
CA TYR A 179 3.77 -2.94 0.70
C TYR A 179 4.67 -4.12 0.45
N THR A 180 5.72 -3.85 -0.35
CA THR A 180 6.89 -4.72 -0.51
C THR A 180 8.12 -3.88 -0.26
N PHE A 181 9.00 -4.38 0.59
CA PHE A 181 10.28 -3.74 0.85
C PHE A 181 11.39 -4.78 0.80
N MET A 182 12.50 -4.39 0.17
CA MET A 182 13.72 -5.21 0.13
C MET A 182 14.83 -4.50 0.91
N LYS A 183 15.65 -5.23 1.62
CA LYS A 183 16.82 -4.68 2.33
C LYS A 183 17.80 -4.05 1.34
N LYS A 184 18.48 -2.98 1.75
CA LYS A 184 19.54 -2.35 0.96
C LYS A 184 20.59 -3.40 0.55
N GLY A 185 20.92 -3.43 -0.74
CA GLY A 185 21.77 -4.47 -1.33
C GLY A 185 21.02 -5.64 -1.97
N TYR A 186 19.70 -5.75 -1.73
CA TYR A 186 18.82 -6.77 -2.32
C TYR A 186 17.77 -6.15 -3.24
N ASN A 187 18.10 -5.01 -3.88
CA ASN A 187 17.17 -4.29 -4.77
C ASN A 187 17.08 -4.88 -6.19
N ASP A 188 17.81 -5.96 -6.50
CA ASP A 188 17.67 -6.66 -7.77
C ASP A 188 16.26 -7.28 -7.86
N PRO A 189 15.51 -7.08 -8.95
CA PRO A 189 14.15 -7.60 -9.17
C PRO A 189 13.98 -9.10 -8.87
N LYS A 190 15.05 -9.90 -9.02
CA LYS A 190 15.03 -11.33 -8.70
C LYS A 190 14.61 -11.61 -7.25
N TYR A 191 15.05 -10.79 -6.28
CA TYR A 191 14.69 -11.00 -4.87
C TYR A 191 13.22 -10.67 -4.59
N THR A 192 12.70 -9.62 -5.25
CA THR A 192 11.27 -9.32 -5.20
C THR A 192 10.46 -10.45 -5.82
N ALA A 193 10.90 -11.00 -6.96
CA ALA A 193 10.26 -12.14 -7.60
C ALA A 193 10.29 -13.41 -6.71
N MET A 194 11.42 -13.68 -6.04
CA MET A 194 11.52 -14.77 -5.06
C MET A 194 10.53 -14.61 -3.91
N LEU A 195 10.49 -13.43 -3.29
CA LEU A 195 9.56 -13.11 -2.21
C LEU A 195 8.11 -13.31 -2.68
N GLU A 196 7.76 -12.78 -3.85
CA GLU A 196 6.43 -12.90 -4.41
C GLU A 196 6.03 -14.36 -4.66
N THR A 197 6.89 -15.15 -5.31
CA THR A 197 6.64 -16.57 -5.56
C THR A 197 6.42 -17.32 -4.24
N CYS A 198 7.25 -17.10 -3.24
CA CYS A 198 7.11 -17.73 -1.93
C CYS A 198 5.78 -17.36 -1.24
N VAL A 199 5.41 -16.08 -1.29
CA VAL A 199 4.15 -15.59 -0.70
C VAL A 199 2.95 -16.19 -1.44
N GLN A 200 2.99 -16.22 -2.76
CA GLN A 200 1.91 -16.79 -3.59
C GLN A 200 1.73 -18.30 -3.30
N GLU A 201 2.81 -19.06 -3.16
CA GLU A 201 2.72 -20.47 -2.73
C GLU A 201 2.08 -20.63 -1.34
N ALA A 202 2.44 -19.76 -0.40
CA ALA A 202 1.86 -19.79 0.94
C ALA A 202 0.36 -19.42 0.92
N LEU A 203 -0.04 -18.47 0.08
CA LEU A 203 -1.42 -18.06 -0.11
C LEU A 203 -2.25 -19.12 -0.85
N ALA A 204 -1.69 -19.77 -1.88
CA ALA A 204 -2.36 -20.87 -2.60
C ALA A 204 -2.72 -22.02 -1.65
N LYS A 205 -1.83 -22.40 -0.70
CA LYS A 205 -2.12 -23.38 0.34
C LYS A 205 -3.31 -22.99 1.23
N ARG A 206 -3.63 -21.69 1.32
CA ARG A 206 -4.79 -21.13 2.03
C ARG A 206 -6.02 -20.96 1.13
N LYS A 207 -6.00 -21.53 -0.09
CA LYS A 207 -7.08 -21.44 -1.09
C LYS A 207 -7.36 -19.99 -1.53
N ILE A 208 -6.35 -19.14 -1.50
CA ILE A 208 -6.41 -17.82 -2.12
C ILE A 208 -6.24 -17.99 -3.62
N THR A 209 -7.16 -17.43 -4.38
CA THR A 209 -7.19 -17.53 -5.85
C THR A 209 -6.88 -16.23 -6.55
N ARG A 210 -6.99 -15.11 -5.82
CA ARG A 210 -6.80 -13.77 -6.39
C ARG A 210 -6.02 -12.88 -5.41
N VAL A 211 -5.06 -12.15 -5.97
CA VAL A 211 -4.35 -11.08 -5.29
C VAL A 211 -4.69 -9.75 -5.94
N GLU A 212 -4.96 -8.74 -5.13
CA GLU A 212 -5.17 -7.37 -5.56
C GLU A 212 -4.08 -6.46 -4.98
N ALA A 213 -3.66 -5.47 -5.73
CA ALA A 213 -2.68 -4.49 -5.29
C ALA A 213 -3.00 -3.10 -5.83
N ILE A 214 -2.53 -2.08 -5.13
CA ILE A 214 -2.61 -0.69 -5.58
C ILE A 214 -1.18 -0.15 -5.57
N SER A 215 -0.73 0.31 -6.73
CA SER A 215 0.59 0.91 -6.88
C SER A 215 0.50 2.39 -7.23
N SER A 216 1.48 3.15 -6.79
CA SER A 216 1.65 4.52 -7.28
C SER A 216 2.11 4.49 -8.74
N GLY A 217 1.51 5.32 -9.59
CA GLY A 217 1.93 5.45 -10.98
C GLY A 217 3.36 5.99 -11.16
N SER A 218 3.98 6.49 -10.10
CA SER A 218 5.40 6.87 -10.11
C SER A 218 6.36 5.73 -9.83
N ASN A 219 5.86 4.58 -9.35
CA ASN A 219 6.68 3.41 -9.11
C ASN A 219 6.77 2.55 -10.38
N VAL A 220 7.44 3.11 -11.40
CA VAL A 220 7.56 2.49 -12.73
C VAL A 220 8.23 1.12 -12.65
N GLN A 221 9.22 0.96 -11.77
CA GLN A 221 9.91 -0.31 -11.59
C GLN A 221 8.92 -1.38 -11.09
N GLU A 222 8.17 -1.10 -10.02
CA GLU A 222 7.17 -2.04 -9.50
C GLU A 222 6.13 -2.38 -10.57
N MET A 223 5.69 -1.40 -11.35
CA MET A 223 4.72 -1.63 -12.41
C MET A 223 5.24 -2.58 -13.49
N ASN A 224 6.47 -2.38 -13.93
CA ASN A 224 7.11 -3.25 -14.92
C ASN A 224 7.35 -4.65 -14.35
N ASP A 225 7.97 -4.75 -13.18
CA ASP A 225 8.30 -6.03 -12.56
C ASP A 225 7.04 -6.86 -12.29
N SER A 226 5.98 -6.25 -11.80
CA SER A 226 4.74 -6.96 -11.51
C SER A 226 3.97 -7.39 -12.75
N SER A 227 3.95 -6.58 -13.80
CA SER A 227 3.26 -6.95 -15.04
C SER A 227 4.04 -8.00 -15.83
N LEU A 228 5.36 -7.82 -15.99
CA LEU A 228 6.19 -8.67 -16.82
C LEU A 228 6.60 -9.99 -16.12
N LEU A 229 6.91 -9.93 -14.82
CA LEU A 229 7.44 -11.07 -14.09
C LEU A 229 6.38 -11.80 -13.27
N GLN A 230 5.34 -11.10 -12.84
CA GLN A 230 4.34 -11.64 -11.91
C GLN A 230 2.95 -11.78 -12.54
N GLY A 231 2.72 -11.26 -13.73
CA GLY A 231 1.45 -11.41 -14.44
C GLY A 231 0.28 -10.61 -13.85
N PHE A 232 0.56 -9.48 -13.18
CA PHE A 232 -0.49 -8.55 -12.76
C PHE A 232 -1.11 -7.84 -13.96
N VAL A 233 -2.43 -7.73 -13.94
CA VAL A 233 -3.24 -7.02 -14.93
C VAL A 233 -3.80 -5.75 -14.29
N VAL A 234 -3.77 -4.65 -15.03
CA VAL A 234 -4.34 -3.37 -14.59
C VAL A 234 -5.85 -3.40 -14.75
N ASP A 235 -6.58 -3.10 -13.67
CA ASP A 235 -8.04 -2.99 -13.67
C ASP A 235 -8.51 -1.57 -13.99
N ARG A 236 -7.95 -0.60 -13.27
CA ARG A 236 -8.29 0.81 -13.42
C ARG A 236 -7.18 1.72 -12.90
N THR A 237 -7.19 2.96 -13.37
CA THR A 237 -6.32 4.03 -12.87
C THR A 237 -7.17 5.14 -12.30
N THR A 238 -6.76 5.67 -11.16
CA THR A 238 -7.43 6.81 -10.51
C THR A 238 -6.41 7.89 -10.20
N VAL A 239 -6.92 9.12 -10.06
CA VAL A 239 -6.18 10.28 -9.55
C VAL A 239 -6.52 10.46 -8.09
N LEU A 240 -5.51 10.58 -7.25
CA LEU A 240 -5.65 10.99 -5.87
C LEU A 240 -5.34 12.48 -5.76
N MET A 241 -6.27 13.22 -5.22
CA MET A 241 -6.14 14.65 -4.95
C MET A 241 -6.36 14.95 -3.46
N ARG A 242 -5.79 16.04 -2.98
CA ARG A 242 -5.98 16.47 -1.58
C ARG A 242 -6.15 17.98 -1.45
N LYS A 243 -6.81 18.38 -0.37
CA LYS A 243 -6.87 19.74 0.14
C LYS A 243 -6.38 19.75 1.59
N ILE A 244 -5.54 20.72 1.94
CA ILE A 244 -5.03 20.95 3.31
C ILE A 244 -5.67 22.22 3.83
N PHE A 245 -5.95 22.25 5.14
CA PHE A 245 -6.60 23.36 5.86
C PHE A 245 -5.67 23.95 6.92
#